data_7b057ada1c810701f370771a3e963885
#
_entry.id   7b057ada1c810701f370771a3e963885
#
_cell.length_a   1.000
_cell.length_b   1.000
_cell.length_c   1.000
_cell.angle_alpha   90.00
_cell.angle_beta   90.00
_cell.angle_gamma   90.00
#
_symmetry.space_group_name_H-M   'P 1'
#
loop_
_entity.id
_entity.type
_entity.pdbx_description
1 polymer ?
#
loop_
_entity_poly.entity_id
_entity_poly.type
_entity_poly.pdbx_seq_one_letter_code
_entity_poly.pdbx_strand_id
1 'polypeptide(L)'
;MYWDEENKPSVESPIGDFFGIGHSVVKHYISLPLTMTTARGFNCYFPMPFNDLAEIEIVNECDTEIRAFYYHIDYELYDKLDDDIGYFHAKWRRERPKAIRADKNLDGKHNYLILYAEGRGQYIGCILSIHGLRPGWWGEGDDMIFVDGETWPPSVHGTGTEDYFGAAWGFAHEFYGPYHGLPLRGEDDWTGYFSMYRFHIEDPIVFRKSIKVTIEHGHANDRSDDISSVAYWYQVEPHIEFSKMPPPEDRIPLPPRTPKEILSEVLEDLEAEDLTDQIFWKYVHALHLLLKRISKLPPETLQTYDLLSQSIWRTIYDRTIRKGDVDRAKKILIDIYKAVINSLR
;
A
#
# COMPACT_ATOMS: atom_id res chain seq x y z
N MET A 1 9.90 -15.29 13.77
CA MET A 1 10.37 -15.22 15.16
C MET A 1 9.37 -15.95 16.01
N TYR A 2 9.85 -16.65 17.02
CA TYR A 2 9.04 -17.46 17.92
C TYR A 2 9.37 -17.06 19.35
N TRP A 3 8.37 -17.05 20.22
CA TRP A 3 8.52 -16.72 21.63
C TRP A 3 8.18 -17.94 22.46
N ASP A 4 9.05 -18.23 23.42
CA ASP A 4 8.94 -19.34 24.33
C ASP A 4 8.82 -20.70 23.58
N GLU A 5 7.84 -21.53 23.84
CA GLU A 5 7.70 -22.85 23.21
C GLU A 5 6.67 -22.87 22.06
N GLU A 6 6.50 -21.74 21.35
CA GLU A 6 5.55 -21.64 20.24
C GLU A 6 5.92 -22.56 19.08
N ASN A 7 4.93 -23.24 18.50
CA ASN A 7 5.10 -24.09 17.33
C ASN A 7 4.88 -23.32 15.99
N LYS A 8 4.44 -22.07 16.07
CA LYS A 8 4.14 -21.19 14.94
C LYS A 8 4.68 -19.80 15.21
N PRO A 9 5.14 -19.09 14.16
CA PRO A 9 5.78 -17.81 14.37
C PRO A 9 4.79 -16.72 14.79
N SER A 10 5.14 -15.96 15.81
CA SER A 10 4.51 -14.67 16.14
C SER A 10 4.94 -13.54 15.20
N VAL A 11 6.10 -13.68 14.54
CA VAL A 11 6.58 -12.74 13.52
C VAL A 11 6.91 -13.49 12.24
N GLU A 12 6.24 -13.14 11.14
CA GLU A 12 6.48 -13.76 9.83
C GLU A 12 6.36 -12.72 8.71
N SER A 13 7.48 -12.37 8.09
CA SER A 13 7.56 -11.35 7.04
C SER A 13 8.80 -11.53 6.17
N PRO A 14 8.76 -11.13 4.88
CA PRO A 14 9.98 -10.86 4.13
C PRO A 14 10.84 -9.82 4.86
N ILE A 15 12.15 -10.02 4.88
CA ILE A 15 13.04 -9.20 5.71
C ILE A 15 12.99 -7.70 5.35
N GLY A 16 12.96 -7.36 4.06
CA GLY A 16 12.88 -5.96 3.61
C GLY A 16 11.59 -5.28 4.03
N ASP A 17 10.46 -5.98 3.86
CA ASP A 17 9.13 -5.49 4.24
C ASP A 17 9.03 -5.27 5.75
N PHE A 18 9.59 -6.18 6.57
CA PHE A 18 9.64 -6.01 8.03
C PHE A 18 10.34 -4.71 8.45
N PHE A 19 11.38 -4.30 7.74
CA PHE A 19 12.14 -3.11 8.07
C PHE A 19 11.66 -1.83 7.36
N GLY A 20 10.52 -1.85 6.68
CA GLY A 20 9.80 -0.63 6.32
C GLY A 20 9.66 -0.29 4.85
N ILE A 21 10.33 -1.00 3.96
CA ILE A 21 10.21 -0.77 2.52
C ILE A 21 9.92 -2.08 1.81
N GLY A 22 8.71 -2.15 1.22
CA GLY A 22 8.32 -3.27 0.37
C GLY A 22 9.00 -3.26 -1.01
N HIS A 23 8.47 -4.08 -1.92
CA HIS A 23 8.89 -4.15 -3.31
C HIS A 23 10.35 -4.56 -3.53
N SER A 24 11.01 -5.18 -2.54
CA SER A 24 12.44 -5.54 -2.59
C SER A 24 13.37 -4.34 -2.85
N VAL A 25 12.96 -3.15 -2.44
CA VAL A 25 13.73 -1.91 -2.56
C VAL A 25 14.45 -1.61 -1.25
N VAL A 26 15.72 -1.23 -1.35
CA VAL A 26 16.49 -0.70 -0.20
C VAL A 26 16.57 0.81 -0.34
N LYS A 27 16.04 1.54 0.64
CA LYS A 27 16.04 3.00 0.62
C LYS A 27 16.24 3.56 2.02
N HIS A 28 17.04 4.62 2.11
CA HIS A 28 17.29 5.26 3.39
C HIS A 28 16.04 5.94 3.93
N TYR A 29 15.66 5.56 5.15
CA TYR A 29 14.68 6.29 5.96
C TYR A 29 14.93 6.05 7.46
N ILE A 30 14.39 6.90 8.29
CA ILE A 30 14.51 6.85 9.75
C ILE A 30 13.13 7.07 10.36
N SER A 31 12.69 6.11 11.18
CA SER A 31 11.55 6.26 12.07
C SER A 31 11.98 5.92 13.51
N LEU A 32 11.08 6.08 14.47
CA LEU A 32 11.40 5.74 15.86
C LEU A 32 11.68 4.24 16.04
N PRO A 33 10.77 3.30 15.59
CA PRO A 33 10.98 1.88 15.84
C PRO A 33 11.81 1.15 14.77
N LEU A 34 11.84 1.64 13.54
CA LEU A 34 12.47 0.97 12.42
C LEU A 34 13.29 1.93 11.57
N THR A 35 14.45 1.49 11.14
CA THR A 35 15.25 2.26 10.18
C THR A 35 15.85 1.35 9.11
N MET A 36 15.94 1.89 7.91
CA MET A 36 16.71 1.30 6.83
C MET A 36 17.76 2.30 6.38
N THR A 37 19.03 1.97 6.58
CA THR A 37 20.12 2.88 6.28
C THR A 37 20.90 2.49 5.04
N THR A 38 21.87 3.29 4.65
CA THR A 38 22.71 3.04 3.49
C THR A 38 23.39 1.66 3.56
N ALA A 39 23.64 1.05 2.41
CA ALA A 39 24.31 -0.24 2.29
C ALA A 39 23.62 -1.41 3.03
N ARG A 40 22.28 -1.36 3.14
CA ARG A 40 21.44 -2.41 3.74
C ARG A 40 21.63 -2.60 5.25
N GLY A 41 21.80 -1.51 5.98
CA GLY A 41 21.73 -1.51 7.44
C GLY A 41 20.26 -1.46 7.87
N PHE A 42 19.74 -2.51 8.49
CA PHE A 42 18.36 -2.62 8.94
C PHE A 42 18.34 -2.65 10.46
N ASN A 43 17.54 -1.78 11.09
CA ASN A 43 17.49 -1.70 12.56
C ASN A 43 16.04 -1.72 13.04
N CYS A 44 15.82 -2.45 14.13
CA CYS A 44 14.53 -2.55 14.81
C CYS A 44 14.74 -2.25 16.30
N TYR A 45 13.93 -1.35 16.82
CA TYR A 45 13.93 -0.93 18.22
C TYR A 45 12.61 -1.28 18.93
N PHE A 46 11.76 -2.09 18.31
CA PHE A 46 10.59 -2.63 18.99
C PHE A 46 11.05 -3.56 20.13
N PRO A 47 10.63 -3.34 21.38
CA PRO A 47 10.83 -4.33 22.44
C PRO A 47 10.17 -5.66 22.08
N MET A 48 10.84 -6.76 22.36
CA MET A 48 10.35 -8.11 22.08
C MET A 48 10.42 -8.96 23.35
N PRO A 49 9.44 -8.83 24.26
CA PRO A 49 9.43 -9.59 25.50
C PRO A 49 9.29 -11.10 25.26
N PHE A 50 9.98 -11.89 26.04
CA PHE A 50 9.86 -13.35 26.10
C PHE A 50 10.19 -13.84 27.53
N ASN A 51 9.68 -14.99 27.96
CA ASN A 51 9.97 -15.52 29.28
C ASN A 51 11.20 -16.48 29.29
N ASP A 52 11.18 -17.47 28.42
CA ASP A 52 12.17 -18.55 28.46
C ASP A 52 13.06 -18.59 27.21
N LEU A 53 12.48 -18.38 26.00
CA LEU A 53 13.18 -18.55 24.73
C LEU A 53 12.72 -17.53 23.69
N ALA A 54 13.66 -16.90 23.02
CA ALA A 54 13.43 -16.17 21.78
C ALA A 54 14.19 -16.84 20.64
N GLU A 55 13.48 -17.25 19.59
CA GLU A 55 14.08 -17.85 18.41
C GLU A 55 13.83 -16.95 17.18
N ILE A 56 14.91 -16.59 16.48
CA ILE A 56 14.87 -15.79 15.28
C ILE A 56 15.47 -16.57 14.13
N GLU A 57 14.65 -16.96 13.19
CA GLU A 57 15.05 -17.67 11.99
C GLU A 57 15.08 -16.74 10.76
N ILE A 58 16.12 -16.90 9.95
CA ILE A 58 16.21 -16.30 8.62
C ILE A 58 16.28 -17.42 7.59
N VAL A 59 15.27 -17.50 6.74
CA VAL A 59 15.15 -18.52 5.70
C VAL A 59 15.60 -17.94 4.35
N ASN A 60 16.60 -18.57 3.75
CA ASN A 60 16.98 -18.26 2.37
C ASN A 60 16.16 -19.10 1.39
N GLU A 61 15.24 -18.44 0.69
CA GLU A 61 14.37 -19.07 -0.32
C GLU A 61 14.86 -18.82 -1.76
N CYS A 62 16.07 -18.25 -1.93
CA CYS A 62 16.69 -18.04 -3.24
C CYS A 62 17.48 -19.29 -3.68
N ASP A 63 17.61 -19.49 -4.99
CA ASP A 63 18.44 -20.54 -5.58
C ASP A 63 19.96 -20.29 -5.41
N THR A 64 20.33 -19.15 -4.85
CA THR A 64 21.72 -18.73 -4.66
C THR A 64 22.08 -18.65 -3.19
N GLU A 65 23.30 -19.06 -2.87
CA GLU A 65 23.86 -18.97 -1.52
C GLU A 65 24.00 -17.51 -1.06
N ILE A 66 23.57 -17.22 0.16
CA ILE A 66 23.88 -15.98 0.86
C ILE A 66 25.18 -16.21 1.64
N ARG A 67 26.30 -15.69 1.11
CA ARG A 67 27.65 -15.94 1.66
C ARG A 67 27.92 -15.20 2.98
N ALA A 68 27.19 -14.14 3.27
CA ALA A 68 27.39 -13.35 4.48
C ALA A 68 26.08 -12.70 4.92
N PHE A 69 25.73 -12.91 6.17
CA PHE A 69 24.62 -12.28 6.86
C PHE A 69 25.08 -11.93 8.26
N TYR A 70 25.14 -10.65 8.57
CA TYR A 70 25.60 -10.15 9.87
C TYR A 70 24.42 -9.60 10.66
N TYR A 71 24.36 -9.91 11.94
CA TYR A 71 23.32 -9.41 12.84
C TYR A 71 23.90 -9.08 14.22
N HIS A 72 23.19 -8.23 14.92
CA HIS A 72 23.43 -7.88 16.31
C HIS A 72 22.08 -7.82 17.03
N ILE A 73 22.00 -8.44 18.21
CA ILE A 73 20.79 -8.49 19.02
C ILE A 73 21.19 -8.12 20.43
N ASP A 74 20.66 -7.01 20.93
CA ASP A 74 20.79 -6.60 22.32
C ASP A 74 19.59 -7.14 23.10
N TYR A 75 19.82 -7.65 24.30
CA TYR A 75 18.75 -8.11 25.18
C TYR A 75 19.08 -7.80 26.64
N GLU A 76 18.03 -7.72 27.45
CA GLU A 76 18.11 -7.50 28.89
C GLU A 76 17.49 -8.71 29.62
N LEU A 77 18.04 -9.06 30.77
CA LEU A 77 17.50 -10.11 31.64
C LEU A 77 16.76 -9.47 32.81
N TYR A 78 15.56 -9.94 33.05
CA TYR A 78 14.72 -9.55 34.18
C TYR A 78 14.48 -10.77 35.08
N ASP A 79 14.35 -10.56 36.41
CA ASP A 79 14.02 -11.63 37.34
C ASP A 79 12.63 -12.22 37.04
N LYS A 80 11.72 -11.39 36.58
CA LYS A 80 10.36 -11.76 36.15
C LYS A 80 9.78 -10.66 35.25
N LEU A 81 9.06 -11.07 34.22
CA LEU A 81 8.17 -10.17 33.46
C LEU A 81 6.79 -10.13 34.12
N ASP A 82 6.06 -9.05 33.91
CA ASP A 82 4.67 -8.94 34.36
C ASP A 82 3.77 -9.92 33.61
N ASP A 83 2.80 -10.51 34.30
CA ASP A 83 1.94 -11.57 33.74
C ASP A 83 1.00 -11.06 32.59
N ASP A 84 0.89 -9.74 32.42
CA ASP A 84 0.06 -9.11 31.38
C ASP A 84 0.85 -8.43 30.27
N ILE A 85 2.16 -8.70 30.20
CA ILE A 85 2.99 -8.18 29.11
C ILE A 85 2.59 -8.84 27.79
N GLY A 86 2.46 -8.01 26.75
CA GLY A 86 2.14 -8.51 25.41
C GLY A 86 3.39 -8.93 24.65
N TYR A 87 3.35 -10.06 23.97
CA TYR A 87 4.40 -10.50 23.05
C TYR A 87 4.32 -9.71 21.75
N PHE A 88 5.46 -9.47 21.15
CA PHE A 88 5.55 -8.75 19.88
C PHE A 88 5.13 -9.64 18.70
N HIS A 89 4.29 -9.12 17.84
CA HIS A 89 3.80 -9.79 16.65
C HIS A 89 4.01 -8.93 15.42
N ALA A 90 4.30 -9.58 14.30
CA ALA A 90 4.28 -8.92 13.00
C ALA A 90 3.89 -9.91 11.90
N LYS A 91 2.97 -9.49 11.02
CA LYS A 91 2.51 -10.35 9.92
C LYS A 91 2.48 -9.59 8.61
N TRP A 92 3.13 -10.16 7.61
CA TRP A 92 3.07 -9.69 6.24
C TRP A 92 1.87 -10.29 5.51
N ARG A 93 1.27 -9.46 4.64
CA ARG A 93 0.17 -9.84 3.74
C ARG A 93 0.39 -9.20 2.38
N ARG A 94 -0.15 -9.83 1.33
CA ARG A 94 -0.23 -9.26 -0.01
C ARG A 94 -1.52 -9.67 -0.67
N GLU A 95 -2.12 -8.75 -1.41
CA GLU A 95 -3.31 -8.99 -2.20
C GLU A 95 -3.35 -8.04 -3.40
N ARG A 96 -3.91 -8.50 -4.50
CA ARG A 96 -4.35 -7.67 -5.59
C ARG A 96 -5.88 -7.67 -5.59
N PRO A 97 -6.53 -6.78 -4.83
CA PRO A 97 -7.97 -6.77 -4.71
C PRO A 97 -8.64 -6.42 -6.03
N LYS A 98 -9.86 -6.88 -6.21
CA LYS A 98 -10.67 -6.52 -7.37
C LYS A 98 -11.35 -5.19 -7.13
N ALA A 99 -11.25 -4.27 -8.11
CA ALA A 99 -11.99 -3.03 -8.09
C ALA A 99 -13.51 -3.28 -8.07
N ILE A 100 -14.21 -2.52 -7.23
CA ILE A 100 -15.66 -2.57 -7.08
C ILE A 100 -16.25 -1.30 -7.66
N ARG A 101 -17.35 -1.43 -8.38
CA ARG A 101 -18.13 -0.30 -8.86
C ARG A 101 -19.22 0.02 -7.85
N ALA A 102 -18.86 0.71 -6.78
CA ALA A 102 -19.80 1.18 -5.76
C ALA A 102 -19.59 2.66 -5.50
N ASP A 103 -20.68 3.38 -5.31
CA ASP A 103 -20.61 4.81 -4.95
C ASP A 103 -20.24 5.00 -3.47
N LYS A 104 -20.40 3.96 -2.66
CA LYS A 104 -20.17 3.99 -1.21
C LYS A 104 -19.75 2.61 -0.69
N ASN A 105 -18.91 2.61 0.33
CA ASN A 105 -18.55 1.44 1.10
C ASN A 105 -19.10 1.59 2.51
N LEU A 106 -20.16 0.86 2.82
CA LEU A 106 -20.90 0.97 4.10
C LEU A 106 -20.71 -0.25 4.99
N ASP A 107 -19.78 -1.14 4.71
CA ASP A 107 -19.55 -2.33 5.54
C ASP A 107 -18.07 -2.77 5.65
N GLY A 108 -17.17 -2.18 4.86
CA GLY A 108 -15.74 -2.50 4.85
C GLY A 108 -15.38 -3.93 4.44
N LYS A 109 -16.33 -4.69 3.84
CA LYS A 109 -16.10 -6.13 3.54
C LYS A 109 -15.04 -6.38 2.49
N HIS A 110 -14.88 -5.43 1.57
CA HIS A 110 -13.97 -5.56 0.44
C HIS A 110 -12.68 -4.78 0.62
N ASN A 111 -12.49 -4.17 1.80
CA ASN A 111 -11.26 -3.49 2.12
C ASN A 111 -10.08 -4.45 2.15
N TYR A 112 -8.90 -3.95 1.78
CA TYR A 112 -7.66 -4.66 2.03
C TYR A 112 -7.48 -4.87 3.54
N LEU A 113 -7.23 -6.13 3.95
CA LEU A 113 -7.02 -6.47 5.35
C LEU A 113 -5.55 -6.25 5.73
N ILE A 114 -5.30 -5.35 6.67
CA ILE A 114 -3.97 -5.12 7.26
C ILE A 114 -3.73 -6.08 8.42
N LEU A 115 -4.67 -6.14 9.38
CA LEU A 115 -4.58 -7.00 10.57
C LEU A 115 -5.95 -7.56 10.93
N TYR A 116 -5.97 -8.83 11.33
CA TYR A 116 -7.01 -9.40 12.17
C TYR A 116 -6.36 -10.18 13.31
N ALA A 117 -6.71 -9.82 14.55
CA ALA A 117 -6.23 -10.50 15.74
C ALA A 117 -7.37 -10.70 16.75
N GLU A 118 -7.36 -11.83 17.44
CA GLU A 118 -8.27 -12.14 18.54
C GLU A 118 -7.47 -12.28 19.84
N GLY A 119 -8.03 -11.79 20.93
CA GLY A 119 -7.38 -11.74 22.23
C GLY A 119 -7.30 -10.32 22.78
N ARG A 120 -6.36 -10.08 23.68
CA ARG A 120 -6.10 -8.79 24.31
C ARG A 120 -4.74 -8.26 23.86
N GLY A 121 -4.70 -7.03 23.37
CA GLY A 121 -3.45 -6.46 22.87
C GLY A 121 -3.58 -5.01 22.46
N GLN A 122 -2.58 -4.55 21.71
CA GLN A 122 -2.53 -3.20 21.17
C GLN A 122 -1.89 -3.22 19.77
N TYR A 123 -2.58 -2.65 18.81
CA TYR A 123 -2.04 -2.39 17.47
C TYR A 123 -1.15 -1.16 17.53
N ILE A 124 0.08 -1.31 17.04
CA ILE A 124 1.11 -0.27 17.08
C ILE A 124 1.52 0.22 15.70
N GLY A 125 0.81 -0.18 14.65
CA GLY A 125 0.99 0.37 13.33
C GLY A 125 1.26 -0.62 12.22
N CYS A 126 1.51 -0.07 11.04
CA CYS A 126 1.82 -0.86 9.85
C CYS A 126 2.76 -0.15 8.89
N ILE A 127 3.31 -0.97 8.01
CA ILE A 127 3.87 -0.56 6.73
C ILE A 127 2.87 -0.98 5.66
N LEU A 128 2.55 -0.06 4.75
CA LEU A 128 1.72 -0.32 3.57
C LEU A 128 2.55 -0.04 2.32
N SER A 129 2.57 -0.98 1.40
CA SER A 129 3.26 -0.86 0.11
C SER A 129 2.27 -1.06 -1.02
N ILE A 130 2.22 -0.10 -1.94
CA ILE A 130 1.30 -0.11 -3.08
C ILE A 130 2.12 -0.05 -4.37
N HIS A 131 1.92 -1.02 -5.26
CA HIS A 131 2.34 -0.90 -6.64
C HIS A 131 1.17 -0.36 -7.46
N GLY A 132 1.20 0.93 -7.74
CA GLY A 132 0.22 1.59 -8.61
C GLY A 132 0.32 1.02 -10.02
N LEU A 133 -0.68 0.26 -10.44
CA LEU A 133 -0.68 -0.42 -11.74
C LEU A 133 -1.28 0.43 -12.85
N ARG A 134 -2.05 1.47 -12.49
CA ARG A 134 -2.75 2.37 -13.43
C ARG A 134 -2.58 3.83 -13.01
N PRO A 135 -2.54 4.76 -13.96
CA PRO A 135 -2.52 6.19 -13.65
C PRO A 135 -3.75 6.62 -12.86
N GLY A 136 -3.58 7.66 -12.08
CA GLY A 136 -4.62 8.24 -11.25
C GLY A 136 -4.41 7.96 -9.76
N TRP A 137 -4.85 8.88 -8.96
CA TRP A 137 -4.71 8.86 -7.51
C TRP A 137 -5.42 7.63 -6.90
N TRP A 138 -4.72 6.89 -6.07
CA TRP A 138 -5.19 5.68 -5.39
C TRP A 138 -5.48 5.88 -3.90
N GLY A 139 -5.14 7.04 -3.35
CA GLY A 139 -5.11 7.28 -1.92
C GLY A 139 -6.41 7.78 -1.29
N GLU A 140 -7.55 7.77 -2.00
CA GLU A 140 -8.86 8.12 -1.43
C GLU A 140 -9.45 7.02 -0.52
N GLY A 141 -8.68 5.96 -0.25
CA GLY A 141 -9.14 4.82 0.52
C GLY A 141 -9.09 5.06 2.02
N ASP A 142 -10.23 5.00 2.69
CA ASP A 142 -10.38 5.19 4.13
C ASP A 142 -9.79 4.02 4.92
N ASP A 143 -9.03 4.32 5.98
CA ASP A 143 -8.73 3.32 7.01
C ASP A 143 -9.95 3.08 7.89
N MET A 144 -10.20 1.82 8.21
CA MET A 144 -11.31 1.39 9.06
C MET A 144 -10.82 0.37 10.06
N ILE A 145 -10.85 0.73 11.35
CA ILE A 145 -10.36 -0.11 12.44
C ILE A 145 -11.52 -0.46 13.36
N PHE A 146 -11.89 -1.74 13.33
CA PHE A 146 -12.96 -2.31 14.13
C PHE A 146 -12.37 -2.93 15.40
N VAL A 147 -12.77 -2.45 16.55
CA VAL A 147 -12.26 -2.89 17.86
C VAL A 147 -13.34 -3.70 18.58
N ASP A 148 -12.94 -4.81 19.21
CA ASP A 148 -13.77 -5.61 20.11
C ASP A 148 -15.13 -6.07 19.55
N GLY A 149 -15.17 -6.34 18.23
CA GLY A 149 -16.37 -6.82 17.56
C GLY A 149 -17.29 -5.73 17.05
N GLU A 150 -16.80 -4.50 16.92
CA GLU A 150 -17.55 -3.42 16.26
C GLU A 150 -18.05 -3.82 14.88
N THR A 151 -19.19 -3.25 14.53
CA THR A 151 -19.76 -3.29 13.19
C THR A 151 -19.68 -1.90 12.55
N TRP A 152 -20.04 -1.80 11.28
CA TRP A 152 -20.10 -0.51 10.59
C TRP A 152 -21.05 0.49 11.27
N PRO A 153 -20.67 1.77 11.41
CA PRO A 153 -19.32 2.31 11.19
C PRO A 153 -18.40 1.97 12.37
N PRO A 154 -17.10 1.72 12.15
CA PRO A 154 -16.17 1.53 13.27
C PRO A 154 -15.91 2.87 13.99
N SER A 155 -15.46 2.79 15.23
CA SER A 155 -15.12 3.99 16.03
C SER A 155 -13.87 4.71 15.53
N VAL A 156 -12.96 4.01 14.84
CA VAL A 156 -11.82 4.59 14.15
C VAL A 156 -12.04 4.45 12.66
N HIS A 157 -12.27 5.58 11.99
CA HIS A 157 -12.58 5.67 10.58
C HIS A 157 -11.93 6.92 10.00
N GLY A 158 -11.01 6.73 9.08
CA GLY A 158 -10.29 7.81 8.40
C GLY A 158 -11.04 8.40 7.22
N THR A 159 -10.34 9.19 6.45
CA THR A 159 -10.85 9.96 5.30
C THR A 159 -10.00 9.79 4.04
N GLY A 160 -8.91 9.04 4.12
CA GLY A 160 -8.02 8.75 3.01
C GLY A 160 -6.73 8.09 3.44
N THR A 161 -6.11 7.37 2.54
CA THR A 161 -4.85 6.68 2.79
C THR A 161 -3.74 7.66 3.17
N GLU A 162 -3.63 8.80 2.46
CA GLU A 162 -2.62 9.80 2.79
C GLU A 162 -2.82 10.42 4.17
N ASP A 163 -4.08 10.60 4.58
CA ASP A 163 -4.43 11.15 5.89
C ASP A 163 -3.98 10.20 7.00
N TYR A 164 -4.25 8.91 6.84
CA TYR A 164 -3.79 7.89 7.79
C TYR A 164 -2.27 7.88 7.91
N PHE A 165 -1.54 8.03 6.81
CA PHE A 165 -0.07 8.05 6.79
C PHE A 165 0.54 9.43 7.02
N GLY A 166 -0.25 10.41 7.50
CA GLY A 166 0.21 11.70 8.01
C GLY A 166 0.58 12.72 6.94
N ALA A 167 -0.02 12.62 5.76
CA ALA A 167 0.02 13.64 4.72
C ALA A 167 -1.35 14.33 4.59
N ALA A 168 -1.55 15.11 3.54
CA ALA A 168 -2.83 15.74 3.19
C ALA A 168 -2.85 16.08 1.71
N TRP A 169 -4.01 15.93 1.06
CA TRP A 169 -4.20 16.23 -0.36
C TRP A 169 -3.24 15.45 -1.28
N GLY A 170 -2.91 14.21 -0.91
CA GLY A 170 -1.97 13.34 -1.59
C GLY A 170 -0.54 13.42 -1.04
N PHE A 171 0.40 12.87 -1.79
CA PHE A 171 1.82 12.81 -1.44
C PHE A 171 2.67 13.64 -2.42
N ALA A 172 3.03 14.86 -2.03
CA ALA A 172 3.80 15.75 -2.90
C ALA A 172 5.24 15.27 -3.14
N HIS A 173 5.88 14.71 -2.11
CA HIS A 173 7.26 14.21 -2.15
C HIS A 173 7.50 13.15 -1.07
N GLU A 174 8.65 12.50 -1.10
CA GLU A 174 9.07 11.60 -0.04
C GLU A 174 9.32 12.35 1.25
N PHE A 175 8.91 11.75 2.35
CA PHE A 175 9.16 12.25 3.71
C PHE A 175 9.22 11.09 4.68
N TYR A 176 9.86 11.30 5.81
CA TYR A 176 9.84 10.37 6.92
C TYR A 176 10.05 11.10 8.24
N GLY A 177 9.37 10.62 9.26
CA GLY A 177 9.38 11.14 10.61
C GLY A 177 9.36 10.02 11.64
N PRO A 178 9.33 10.36 12.96
CA PRO A 178 9.33 9.34 14.01
C PRO A 178 8.22 8.30 13.88
N TYR A 179 7.01 8.71 13.51
CA TYR A 179 5.81 7.87 13.59
C TYR A 179 5.13 7.62 12.25
N HIS A 180 5.39 8.41 11.22
CA HIS A 180 4.77 8.28 9.91
C HIS A 180 5.67 8.79 8.79
N GLY A 181 5.43 8.30 7.57
CA GLY A 181 6.17 8.74 6.40
C GLY A 181 5.87 7.97 5.14
N LEU A 182 6.36 8.52 4.02
CA LEU A 182 6.39 7.92 2.69
C LEU A 182 7.85 7.89 2.21
N PRO A 183 8.66 6.93 2.62
CA PRO A 183 10.07 6.85 2.21
C PRO A 183 10.28 6.41 0.76
N LEU A 184 9.33 5.78 0.12
CA LEU A 184 9.38 5.39 -1.29
C LEU A 184 8.16 5.94 -2.01
N ARG A 185 8.40 6.82 -2.99
CA ARG A 185 7.38 7.42 -3.84
C ARG A 185 7.61 7.01 -5.29
N GLY A 186 6.59 6.47 -5.92
CA GLY A 186 6.58 6.13 -7.34
C GLY A 186 6.48 7.35 -8.25
N GLU A 187 5.86 7.17 -9.38
CA GLU A 187 5.77 8.18 -10.43
C GLU A 187 4.70 9.26 -10.14
N ASP A 188 4.79 10.40 -10.78
CA ASP A 188 3.84 11.50 -10.63
C ASP A 188 2.45 11.19 -11.19
N ASP A 189 2.34 10.16 -12.02
CA ASP A 189 1.06 9.63 -12.50
C ASP A 189 0.44 8.59 -11.56
N TRP A 190 1.02 8.39 -10.38
CA TRP A 190 0.62 7.46 -9.32
C TRP A 190 0.83 5.98 -9.68
N THR A 191 1.61 5.69 -10.71
CA THR A 191 2.09 4.34 -11.01
C THR A 191 3.43 4.06 -10.35
N GLY A 192 3.83 2.79 -10.32
CA GLY A 192 5.09 2.36 -9.70
C GLY A 192 4.97 2.07 -8.21
N TYR A 193 6.09 2.06 -7.52
CA TYR A 193 6.21 1.58 -6.15
C TYR A 193 6.08 2.69 -5.12
N PHE A 194 5.18 2.50 -4.16
CA PHE A 194 5.01 3.36 -3.00
C PHE A 194 5.16 2.51 -1.75
N SER A 195 5.86 3.02 -0.73
CA SER A 195 5.87 2.44 0.61
C SER A 195 5.71 3.55 1.64
N MET A 196 4.83 3.33 2.58
CA MET A 196 4.49 4.26 3.64
C MET A 196 4.35 3.53 4.97
N TYR A 197 4.51 4.24 6.07
CA TYR A 197 4.36 3.67 7.40
C TYR A 197 3.61 4.62 8.34
N ARG A 198 2.87 4.02 9.26
CA ARG A 198 2.31 4.67 10.45
C ARG A 198 2.57 3.80 11.67
N PHE A 199 3.18 4.39 12.70
CA PHE A 199 3.42 3.75 13.99
C PHE A 199 2.67 4.49 15.11
N HIS A 200 1.81 3.78 15.80
CA HIS A 200 1.02 4.24 16.94
C HIS A 200 1.77 3.94 18.25
N ILE A 201 2.91 4.59 18.46
CA ILE A 201 3.74 4.34 19.65
C ILE A 201 3.19 5.07 20.87
N GLU A 202 2.83 6.35 20.70
CA GLU A 202 2.26 7.16 21.77
C GLU A 202 0.73 7.04 21.87
N ASP A 203 0.09 6.52 20.80
CA ASP A 203 -1.35 6.39 20.62
C ASP A 203 -1.78 4.98 20.21
N PRO A 204 -1.33 3.90 20.89
CA PRO A 204 -1.64 2.54 20.48
C PRO A 204 -3.13 2.27 20.52
N ILE A 205 -3.63 1.50 19.53
CA ILE A 205 -5.05 1.13 19.48
C ILE A 205 -5.26 -0.16 20.27
N VAL A 206 -5.79 -0.01 21.47
CA VAL A 206 -5.96 -1.10 22.43
C VAL A 206 -7.23 -1.89 22.12
N PHE A 207 -7.13 -3.22 22.14
CA PHE A 207 -8.27 -4.14 22.03
C PHE A 207 -8.26 -5.17 23.16
N ARG A 208 -9.45 -5.63 23.54
CA ARG A 208 -9.65 -6.59 24.64
C ARG A 208 -10.19 -7.94 24.18
N LYS A 209 -10.75 -8.00 22.97
CA LYS A 209 -11.32 -9.23 22.39
C LYS A 209 -10.84 -9.47 20.98
N SER A 210 -10.79 -8.43 20.18
CA SER A 210 -10.34 -8.53 18.78
C SER A 210 -10.07 -7.16 18.17
N ILE A 211 -9.28 -7.16 17.14
CA ILE A 211 -9.08 -6.00 16.27
C ILE A 211 -9.08 -6.43 14.81
N LYS A 212 -9.72 -5.63 13.96
CA LYS A 212 -9.65 -5.75 12.51
C LYS A 212 -9.27 -4.41 11.90
N VAL A 213 -8.04 -4.32 11.37
CA VAL A 213 -7.53 -3.13 10.68
C VAL A 213 -7.63 -3.34 9.19
N THR A 214 -8.31 -2.45 8.51
CA THR A 214 -8.51 -2.51 7.05
C THR A 214 -8.29 -1.14 6.42
N ILE A 215 -8.05 -1.13 5.13
CA ILE A 215 -8.00 0.09 4.33
C ILE A 215 -8.69 -0.15 2.98
N GLU A 216 -9.44 0.82 2.50
CA GLU A 216 -9.97 0.79 1.14
C GLU A 216 -8.83 0.86 0.11
N HIS A 217 -9.07 0.31 -1.07
CA HIS A 217 -8.16 0.41 -2.21
C HIS A 217 -8.76 1.34 -3.27
N GLY A 218 -8.44 2.63 -3.16
CA GLY A 218 -9.11 3.72 -3.84
C GLY A 218 -10.45 4.08 -3.20
N HIS A 219 -11.18 5.02 -3.75
CA HIS A 219 -12.49 5.43 -3.22
C HIS A 219 -13.50 4.28 -3.29
N ALA A 220 -14.07 3.91 -2.15
CA ALA A 220 -15.03 2.80 -2.05
C ALA A 220 -14.54 1.50 -2.74
N ASN A 221 -13.26 1.23 -2.70
CA ASN A 221 -12.61 0.05 -3.30
C ASN A 221 -12.65 0.00 -4.85
N ASP A 222 -12.52 1.15 -5.51
CA ASP A 222 -12.62 1.27 -6.98
C ASP A 222 -11.30 0.96 -7.73
N ARG A 223 -10.23 0.60 -7.01
CA ARG A 223 -8.91 0.29 -7.59
C ARG A 223 -8.52 -1.17 -7.40
N SER A 224 -7.60 -1.65 -8.25
CA SER A 224 -7.06 -3.02 -8.20
C SER A 224 -5.53 -3.02 -8.29
N ASP A 225 -4.89 -2.14 -7.54
CA ASP A 225 -3.44 -2.09 -7.42
C ASP A 225 -2.90 -3.28 -6.61
N ASP A 226 -1.61 -3.58 -6.73
CA ASP A 226 -0.98 -4.65 -5.97
C ASP A 226 -0.54 -4.09 -4.60
N ILE A 227 -1.10 -4.62 -3.53
CA ILE A 227 -0.95 -4.10 -2.17
C ILE A 227 -0.28 -5.15 -1.28
N SER A 228 0.74 -4.74 -0.52
CA SER A 228 1.29 -5.54 0.57
C SER A 228 1.43 -4.71 1.84
N SER A 229 1.44 -5.37 2.99
CA SER A 229 1.60 -4.69 4.27
C SER A 229 2.29 -5.57 5.30
N VAL A 230 2.90 -4.95 6.31
CA VAL A 230 3.29 -5.59 7.56
C VAL A 230 2.55 -4.87 8.68
N ALA A 231 1.72 -5.60 9.42
CA ALA A 231 1.11 -5.10 10.64
C ALA A 231 2.00 -5.42 11.84
N TYR A 232 2.04 -4.53 12.83
CA TYR A 232 2.77 -4.70 14.08
C TYR A 232 1.82 -4.51 15.25
N TRP A 233 1.88 -5.44 16.23
CA TRP A 233 1.06 -5.34 17.44
C TRP A 233 1.70 -6.10 18.60
N TYR A 234 1.26 -5.79 19.79
CA TYR A 234 1.54 -6.59 20.98
C TYR A 234 0.26 -7.28 21.42
N GLN A 235 0.39 -8.54 21.87
CA GLN A 235 -0.75 -9.32 22.29
C GLN A 235 -0.35 -10.28 23.40
N VAL A 236 -1.25 -10.48 24.36
CA VAL A 236 -1.13 -11.54 25.35
C VAL A 236 -1.54 -12.87 24.71
N GLU A 237 -0.73 -13.89 24.92
CA GLU A 237 -1.00 -15.23 24.39
C GLU A 237 -2.22 -15.90 25.06
N PRO A 238 -2.93 -16.82 24.36
CA PRO A 238 -2.62 -17.31 23.00
C PRO A 238 -3.15 -16.40 21.89
N HIS A 239 -2.44 -16.35 20.77
CA HIS A 239 -2.92 -15.72 19.53
C HIS A 239 -3.59 -16.74 18.60
N ILE A 240 -4.41 -16.26 17.66
CA ILE A 240 -4.96 -17.08 16.59
C ILE A 240 -3.88 -17.42 15.54
N GLU A 241 -3.98 -18.59 14.95
CA GLU A 241 -3.07 -18.98 13.88
C GLU A 241 -3.11 -18.01 12.68
N PHE A 242 -1.95 -17.56 12.24
CA PHE A 242 -1.86 -16.72 11.05
C PHE A 242 -2.22 -17.49 9.77
N SER A 243 -2.77 -16.76 8.80
CA SER A 243 -2.87 -17.28 7.44
C SER A 243 -1.48 -17.67 6.93
N LYS A 244 -1.39 -18.82 6.23
CA LYS A 244 -0.12 -19.30 5.67
C LYS A 244 0.50 -18.24 4.75
N MET A 245 1.82 -18.05 4.87
CA MET A 245 2.56 -17.22 3.91
C MET A 245 2.38 -17.76 2.49
N PRO A 246 2.13 -16.91 1.51
CA PRO A 246 2.17 -17.31 0.11
C PRO A 246 3.53 -17.92 -0.27
N PRO A 247 3.60 -18.78 -1.28
CA PRO A 247 4.87 -19.32 -1.74
C PRO A 247 5.80 -18.20 -2.24
N PRO A 248 7.14 -18.41 -2.30
CA PRO A 248 8.11 -17.39 -2.65
C PRO A 248 7.79 -16.62 -3.93
N GLU A 249 7.36 -17.32 -4.98
CA GLU A 249 7.00 -16.75 -6.28
C GLU A 249 5.87 -15.73 -6.20
N ASP A 250 4.90 -15.95 -5.32
CA ASP A 250 3.76 -15.02 -5.10
C ASP A 250 4.13 -13.82 -4.20
N ARG A 251 5.32 -13.84 -3.60
CA ARG A 251 5.85 -12.74 -2.78
C ARG A 251 6.78 -11.81 -3.56
N ILE A 252 7.29 -12.26 -4.71
CA ILE A 252 8.14 -11.43 -5.57
C ILE A 252 7.31 -10.26 -6.08
N PRO A 253 7.78 -9.00 -5.93
CA PRO A 253 7.08 -7.83 -6.46
C PRO A 253 6.87 -7.95 -7.97
N LEU A 254 5.72 -7.51 -8.45
CA LEU A 254 5.51 -7.36 -9.89
C LEU A 254 6.53 -6.34 -10.44
N PRO A 255 7.13 -6.58 -11.61
CA PRO A 255 8.09 -5.63 -12.18
C PRO A 255 7.44 -4.28 -12.48
N PRO A 256 8.22 -3.18 -12.44
CA PRO A 256 7.75 -1.88 -12.89
C PRO A 256 7.27 -1.94 -14.33
N ARG A 257 6.14 -1.31 -14.60
CA ARG A 257 5.50 -1.31 -15.92
C ARG A 257 5.95 -0.12 -16.76
N THR A 258 6.15 -0.35 -18.05
CA THR A 258 6.41 0.70 -19.00
C THR A 258 5.14 1.51 -19.32
N PRO A 259 5.26 2.80 -19.72
CA PRO A 259 4.09 3.57 -20.16
C PRO A 259 3.32 2.89 -21.31
N LYS A 260 4.00 2.17 -22.19
CA LYS A 260 3.37 1.43 -23.28
C LYS A 260 2.49 0.28 -22.79
N GLU A 261 2.97 -0.51 -21.83
CA GLU A 261 2.21 -1.60 -21.22
C GLU A 261 0.98 -1.07 -20.48
N ILE A 262 1.15 0.02 -19.72
CA ILE A 262 0.04 0.68 -19.00
C ILE A 262 -1.02 1.19 -19.98
N LEU A 263 -0.60 1.92 -21.02
CA LEU A 263 -1.53 2.46 -22.03
C LEU A 263 -2.27 1.35 -22.79
N SER A 264 -1.58 0.24 -23.08
CA SER A 264 -2.21 -0.89 -23.78
C SER A 264 -3.32 -1.53 -22.95
N GLU A 265 -3.09 -1.76 -21.66
CA GLU A 265 -4.12 -2.30 -20.76
C GLU A 265 -5.27 -1.30 -20.54
N VAL A 266 -4.97 -0.01 -20.38
CA VAL A 266 -6.00 1.03 -20.27
C VAL A 266 -6.85 1.11 -21.53
N LEU A 267 -6.24 0.92 -22.71
CA LEU A 267 -6.97 0.85 -23.98
C LEU A 267 -7.90 -0.35 -24.06
N GLU A 268 -7.44 -1.54 -23.64
CA GLU A 268 -8.27 -2.76 -23.60
C GLU A 268 -9.51 -2.55 -22.72
N ASP A 269 -9.34 -1.91 -21.56
CA ASP A 269 -10.48 -1.57 -20.70
C ASP A 269 -11.45 -0.58 -21.35
N LEU A 270 -10.91 0.48 -21.97
CA LEU A 270 -11.72 1.46 -22.69
C LEU A 270 -12.52 0.81 -23.82
N GLU A 271 -11.94 -0.15 -24.54
CA GLU A 271 -12.63 -0.89 -25.60
C GLU A 271 -13.77 -1.76 -25.04
N ALA A 272 -13.59 -2.33 -23.85
CA ALA A 272 -14.54 -3.22 -23.19
C ALA A 272 -15.66 -2.50 -22.42
N GLU A 273 -15.41 -1.28 -21.92
CA GLU A 273 -16.37 -0.53 -21.09
C GLU A 273 -17.37 0.30 -21.90
N ASP A 274 -18.60 0.40 -21.38
CA ASP A 274 -19.56 1.39 -21.87
C ASP A 274 -19.15 2.80 -21.40
N LEU A 275 -19.07 3.75 -22.31
CA LEU A 275 -18.60 5.09 -22.00
C LEU A 275 -19.73 5.93 -21.39
N THR A 276 -19.54 6.37 -20.15
CA THR A 276 -20.36 7.38 -19.48
C THR A 276 -19.54 8.67 -19.30
N ASP A 277 -20.17 9.75 -18.83
CA ASP A 277 -19.47 10.99 -18.53
C ASP A 277 -18.29 10.79 -17.60
N GLN A 278 -18.49 10.07 -16.50
CA GLN A 278 -17.45 9.77 -15.50
C GLN A 278 -16.33 8.91 -16.09
N ILE A 279 -16.69 7.88 -16.86
CA ILE A 279 -15.72 6.98 -17.50
C ILE A 279 -14.92 7.73 -18.57
N PHE A 280 -15.54 8.63 -19.34
CA PHE A 280 -14.83 9.48 -20.30
C PHE A 280 -13.70 10.27 -19.60
N TRP A 281 -14.03 10.98 -18.53
CA TRP A 281 -13.04 11.80 -17.82
C TRP A 281 -11.97 10.95 -17.12
N LYS A 282 -12.28 9.76 -16.64
CA LYS A 282 -11.32 8.79 -16.09
C LYS A 282 -10.22 8.47 -17.12
N TYR A 283 -10.61 8.13 -18.35
CA TYR A 283 -9.64 7.79 -19.41
C TYR A 283 -8.89 9.01 -19.94
N VAL A 284 -9.55 10.15 -20.05
CA VAL A 284 -8.88 11.42 -20.39
C VAL A 284 -7.81 11.76 -19.35
N HIS A 285 -8.12 11.63 -18.07
CA HIS A 285 -7.19 11.91 -16.97
C HIS A 285 -6.00 10.94 -17.00
N ALA A 286 -6.24 9.64 -17.14
CA ALA A 286 -5.19 8.64 -17.25
C ALA A 286 -4.21 8.92 -18.41
N LEU A 287 -4.75 9.25 -19.58
CA LEU A 287 -3.93 9.62 -20.74
C LEU A 287 -3.14 10.91 -20.51
N HIS A 288 -3.76 11.92 -19.90
CA HIS A 288 -3.11 13.19 -19.58
C HIS A 288 -1.90 13.01 -18.65
N LEU A 289 -2.05 12.24 -17.58
CA LEU A 289 -0.98 11.96 -16.63
C LEU A 289 0.18 11.20 -17.29
N LEU A 290 -0.13 10.17 -18.08
CA LEU A 290 0.89 9.40 -18.80
C LEU A 290 1.62 10.24 -19.86
N LEU A 291 0.93 11.11 -20.56
CA LEU A 291 1.56 12.02 -21.52
C LEU A 291 2.50 13.02 -20.83
N LYS A 292 2.13 13.53 -19.66
CA LYS A 292 3.04 14.37 -18.84
C LYS A 292 4.31 13.62 -18.48
N ARG A 293 4.20 12.38 -18.00
CA ARG A 293 5.34 11.53 -17.67
C ARG A 293 6.24 11.25 -18.89
N ILE A 294 5.65 10.88 -20.03
CA ILE A 294 6.39 10.52 -21.25
C ILE A 294 7.09 11.74 -21.85
N SER A 295 6.44 12.88 -21.89
CA SER A 295 6.95 14.09 -22.53
C SER A 295 8.07 14.78 -21.75
N LYS A 296 8.20 14.51 -20.46
CA LYS A 296 9.20 15.13 -19.56
C LYS A 296 9.27 16.65 -19.72
N LEU A 297 8.10 17.30 -19.80
CA LEU A 297 8.02 18.76 -19.99
C LEU A 297 8.67 19.49 -18.80
N PRO A 298 9.38 20.60 -19.06
CA PRO A 298 9.87 21.46 -17.99
C PRO A 298 8.74 22.06 -17.17
N PRO A 299 8.94 22.34 -15.87
CA PRO A 299 7.88 22.87 -14.99
C PRO A 299 7.17 24.11 -15.53
N GLU A 300 7.90 25.00 -16.19
CA GLU A 300 7.37 26.24 -16.78
C GLU A 300 6.41 26.01 -17.94
N THR A 301 6.49 24.85 -18.60
CA THR A 301 5.59 24.49 -19.70
C THR A 301 4.44 23.61 -19.27
N LEU A 302 4.53 22.97 -18.10
CA LEU A 302 3.48 22.07 -17.58
C LEU A 302 2.13 22.78 -17.42
N GLN A 303 2.11 23.99 -16.87
CA GLN A 303 0.87 24.73 -16.68
C GLN A 303 0.18 25.05 -18.02
N THR A 304 0.95 25.45 -19.03
CA THR A 304 0.42 25.70 -20.38
C THR A 304 -0.11 24.41 -21.01
N TYR A 305 0.63 23.29 -20.84
CA TYR A 305 0.20 21.97 -21.31
C TYR A 305 -1.13 21.56 -20.64
N ASP A 306 -1.24 21.72 -19.33
CA ASP A 306 -2.43 21.37 -18.56
C ASP A 306 -3.66 22.17 -19.07
N LEU A 307 -3.51 23.47 -19.27
CA LEU A 307 -4.60 24.34 -19.78
C LEU A 307 -5.02 23.97 -21.23
N LEU A 308 -4.06 23.73 -22.10
CA LEU A 308 -4.35 23.34 -23.49
C LEU A 308 -5.01 21.96 -23.54
N SER A 309 -4.50 21.01 -22.80
CA SER A 309 -5.06 19.66 -22.71
C SER A 309 -6.51 19.70 -22.20
N GLN A 310 -6.78 20.40 -21.11
CA GLN A 310 -8.13 20.59 -20.59
C GLN A 310 -9.08 21.24 -21.61
N SER A 311 -8.63 22.27 -22.32
CA SER A 311 -9.41 22.94 -23.34
C SER A 311 -9.78 22.03 -24.52
N ILE A 312 -8.82 21.21 -24.98
CA ILE A 312 -9.04 20.24 -26.06
C ILE A 312 -10.07 19.20 -25.64
N TRP A 313 -9.85 18.57 -24.47
CA TRP A 313 -10.75 17.54 -23.97
C TRP A 313 -12.13 18.05 -23.65
N ARG A 314 -12.25 19.27 -23.11
CA ARG A 314 -13.54 19.92 -22.90
C ARG A 314 -14.28 20.15 -24.22
N THR A 315 -13.56 20.55 -25.26
CA THR A 315 -14.15 20.75 -26.61
C THR A 315 -14.65 19.41 -27.18
N ILE A 316 -13.89 18.32 -27.02
CA ILE A 316 -14.32 16.99 -27.46
C ILE A 316 -15.57 16.56 -26.69
N TYR A 317 -15.57 16.69 -25.37
CA TYR A 317 -16.71 16.39 -24.52
C TYR A 317 -17.99 17.17 -24.95
N ASP A 318 -17.90 18.48 -25.09
CA ASP A 318 -19.04 19.33 -25.45
C ASP A 318 -19.57 19.03 -26.88
N ARG A 319 -18.72 18.54 -27.77
CA ARG A 319 -19.11 18.19 -29.15
C ARG A 319 -19.60 16.76 -29.31
N THR A 320 -19.39 15.90 -28.35
CA THR A 320 -19.74 14.48 -28.39
C THR A 320 -20.65 14.10 -27.24
N ILE A 321 -20.09 13.76 -26.07
CA ILE A 321 -20.82 13.24 -24.91
C ILE A 321 -22.03 14.08 -24.54
N ARG A 322 -21.83 15.39 -24.41
CA ARG A 322 -22.91 16.34 -24.07
C ARG A 322 -24.04 16.42 -25.12
N LYS A 323 -23.77 15.98 -26.34
CA LYS A 323 -24.76 15.87 -27.42
C LYS A 323 -25.35 14.46 -27.58
N GLY A 324 -24.96 13.52 -26.72
CA GLY A 324 -25.41 12.15 -26.78
C GLY A 324 -24.67 11.27 -27.82
N ASP A 325 -23.58 11.79 -28.44
CA ASP A 325 -22.77 11.05 -29.42
C ASP A 325 -21.61 10.31 -28.71
N VAL A 326 -21.97 9.37 -27.85
CA VAL A 326 -21.05 8.58 -27.00
C VAL A 326 -20.10 7.72 -27.83
N ASP A 327 -20.60 7.11 -28.90
CA ASP A 327 -19.80 6.23 -29.78
C ASP A 327 -18.67 7.02 -30.45
N ARG A 328 -18.95 8.23 -30.89
CA ARG A 328 -17.94 9.11 -31.48
C ARG A 328 -16.89 9.52 -30.45
N ALA A 329 -17.29 9.80 -29.20
CA ALA A 329 -16.35 10.13 -28.13
C ALA A 329 -15.43 8.94 -27.84
N LYS A 330 -15.98 7.74 -27.71
CA LYS A 330 -15.25 6.50 -27.50
C LYS A 330 -14.24 6.24 -28.62
N LYS A 331 -14.69 6.40 -29.89
CA LYS A 331 -13.81 6.24 -31.05
C LYS A 331 -12.63 7.22 -31.03
N ILE A 332 -12.88 8.49 -30.73
CA ILE A 332 -11.82 9.51 -30.66
C ILE A 332 -10.78 9.13 -29.57
N LEU A 333 -11.23 8.73 -28.39
CA LEU A 333 -10.34 8.29 -27.31
C LEU A 333 -9.49 7.09 -27.76
N ILE A 334 -10.10 6.05 -28.30
CA ILE A 334 -9.42 4.85 -28.80
C ILE A 334 -8.36 5.21 -29.85
N ASP A 335 -8.71 6.05 -30.82
CA ASP A 335 -7.79 6.45 -31.88
C ASP A 335 -6.58 7.21 -31.33
N ILE A 336 -6.79 8.09 -30.31
CA ILE A 336 -5.71 8.82 -29.64
C ILE A 336 -4.82 7.85 -28.85
N TYR A 337 -5.39 6.94 -28.04
CA TYR A 337 -4.63 5.93 -27.32
C TYR A 337 -3.77 5.09 -28.25
N LYS A 338 -4.32 4.60 -29.36
CA LYS A 338 -3.60 3.84 -30.40
C LYS A 338 -2.46 4.64 -31.01
N ALA A 339 -2.70 5.91 -31.31
CA ALA A 339 -1.67 6.79 -31.87
C ALA A 339 -0.50 6.99 -30.88
N VAL A 340 -0.80 7.22 -29.60
CA VAL A 340 0.24 7.37 -28.56
C VAL A 340 1.01 6.08 -28.36
N ILE A 341 0.33 4.94 -28.22
CA ILE A 341 0.97 3.62 -28.07
C ILE A 341 1.92 3.33 -29.24
N ASN A 342 1.51 3.61 -30.48
CA ASN A 342 2.31 3.39 -31.66
C ASN A 342 3.51 4.35 -31.75
N SER A 343 3.47 5.50 -31.10
CA SER A 343 4.59 6.45 -31.03
C SER A 343 5.68 6.05 -30.01
N LEU A 344 5.33 5.17 -29.06
CA LEU A 344 6.26 4.68 -28.05
C LEU A 344 7.07 3.49 -28.60
N ARG A 345 8.36 3.68 -28.70
CA ARG A 345 9.33 2.67 -29.18
C ARG A 345 9.68 1.65 -28.10
#